data_d0cde9306312f15ecee7023b36358b3e
#
_entry.id   d0cde9306312f15ecee7023b36358b3e
#
_cell.length_a   1.000
_cell.length_b   1.000
_cell.length_c   1.000
_cell.angle_alpha   90.00
_cell.angle_beta   90.00
_cell.angle_gamma   90.00
#
_symmetry.space_group_name_H-M   'P 1'
#
loop_
_entity.id
_entity.type
_entity.pdbx_description
1 polymer ?
#
loop_
_entity_poly.entity_id
_entity_poly.type
_entity_poly.pdbx_seq_one_letter_code
_entity_poly.pdbx_strand_id
1 'polypeptide(L)'
;MLTSFNYDLTHNNILLTDLNKYKYVLCTTTNPTIMRITLSLTLLVTGFLTLLNDLSAQDTIPKPSLASLKVTDPPKIDGKLDDVAWTAAVATTLDLTFLPEFGKTPSRKTEVKVIYDNNAIYIGAKMYDPDPTTINRQLAERDGYSNADHFAVGFDTYNDDLNGYRFTVSASGVQSDQRISLNSTGDMSWDAVWQSDVALDKEGWTCEIKIPYSAVRFPSKEQQDWGLQLIRSINSTGEYIIWSPVDPNIMGVVNQWGTYTGLENIVPPLRLSFSPYLTAGTQWTPVDEEGETVIYEQNNILNGGLDVKYGINESFTIDATLIPNFGEVQSDNVILNLSPFEQQFNERRPFFTEGTEIFNQTFNFIGDNMFYSRRVGGVPFNYYGAYDATKRHEVVIEN
;
A
#
# COMPACT_ATOMS: atom_id res chain seq x y z
N MET A 1 4.98 36.93 18.79
CA MET A 1 5.94 37.97 19.17
C MET A 1 5.88 39.02 18.07
N LEU A 2 5.02 40.01 18.23
CA LEU A 2 4.83 41.12 17.29
C LEU A 2 5.62 42.29 17.84
N THR A 3 6.72 42.63 17.18
CA THR A 3 7.52 43.81 17.47
C THR A 3 6.80 45.05 16.94
N SER A 4 6.51 45.96 17.85
CA SER A 4 5.96 47.27 17.55
C SER A 4 6.96 48.12 16.78
N PHE A 5 6.58 48.54 15.58
CA PHE A 5 7.25 49.64 14.87
C PHE A 5 6.57 50.94 15.30
N ASN A 6 7.29 51.75 16.09
CA ASN A 6 6.95 53.15 16.33
C ASN A 6 7.47 53.98 15.16
N TYR A 7 6.56 54.51 14.36
CA TYR A 7 6.87 55.62 13.45
C TYR A 7 6.34 56.93 14.06
N ASP A 8 7.27 57.79 14.37
CA ASP A 8 6.99 59.17 14.83
C ASP A 8 6.67 60.02 13.60
N LEU A 9 5.36 60.30 13.42
CA LEU A 9 4.86 61.22 12.41
C LEU A 9 4.42 62.54 13.07
N THR A 10 5.40 63.41 13.33
CA THR A 10 5.16 64.82 13.62
C THR A 10 4.60 65.52 12.39
N HIS A 11 3.31 65.53 12.23
CA HIS A 11 2.47 66.50 11.50
C HIS A 11 1.18 65.96 10.87
N ASN A 12 0.62 64.87 11.39
CA ASN A 12 -0.78 64.56 11.05
C ASN A 12 -1.43 63.84 12.25
N ASN A 13 -2.43 64.42 12.82
CA ASN A 13 -3.23 63.86 13.94
C ASN A 13 -3.94 62.59 13.49
N ILE A 14 -3.41 61.42 13.83
CA ILE A 14 -4.12 60.13 13.75
C ILE A 14 -4.47 59.74 15.18
N LEU A 15 -5.73 59.82 15.54
CA LEU A 15 -6.25 59.29 16.81
C LEU A 15 -6.57 57.79 16.58
N LEU A 16 -5.74 56.90 17.16
CA LEU A 16 -6.04 55.51 17.34
C LEU A 16 -6.84 55.29 18.62
N THR A 17 -8.13 55.11 18.50
CA THR A 17 -8.96 54.68 19.62
C THR A 17 -9.31 53.22 19.50
N ASP A 18 -8.89 52.49 20.49
CA ASP A 18 -9.24 51.13 20.91
C ASP A 18 -9.64 50.05 19.90
N LEU A 19 -8.90 48.97 19.91
CA LEU A 19 -8.92 47.83 18.96
C LEU A 19 -10.23 47.02 18.90
N ASN A 20 -11.20 47.30 19.79
CA ASN A 20 -12.46 46.56 19.87
C ASN A 20 -13.65 47.27 19.21
N LYS A 21 -13.43 48.39 18.54
CA LYS A 21 -14.49 49.16 17.85
C LYS A 21 -14.04 49.69 16.50
N TYR A 22 -13.67 48.81 15.60
CA TYR A 22 -13.47 49.22 14.21
C TYR A 22 -14.80 49.61 13.58
N LYS A 23 -15.13 50.91 13.60
CA LYS A 23 -16.21 51.38 12.72
C LYS A 23 -15.75 52.30 11.60
N TYR A 24 -14.77 53.12 11.76
CA TYR A 24 -14.29 53.97 10.61
C TYR A 24 -12.90 54.56 10.89
N VAL A 25 -12.03 54.45 9.93
CA VAL A 25 -10.82 55.29 9.86
C VAL A 25 -11.20 56.55 9.02
N LEU A 26 -11.40 57.65 9.68
CA LEU A 26 -11.58 58.95 9.02
C LEU A 26 -10.20 59.54 8.70
N CYS A 27 -9.74 59.38 7.46
CA CYS A 27 -8.53 60.01 6.98
C CYS A 27 -8.92 61.44 6.47
N THR A 28 -8.61 62.47 7.23
CA THR A 28 -8.81 63.86 6.84
C THR A 28 -7.60 64.42 6.11
N THR A 29 -7.21 63.79 5.00
CA THR A 29 -6.21 64.37 4.07
C THR A 29 -6.90 64.95 2.87
N THR A 30 -6.70 66.21 2.63
CA THR A 30 -7.24 66.97 1.47
C THR A 30 -6.48 66.69 0.17
N ASN A 31 -5.54 65.74 0.16
CA ASN A 31 -4.79 65.39 -1.03
C ASN A 31 -5.50 64.29 -1.84
N PRO A 32 -6.07 64.62 -3.01
CA PRO A 32 -6.85 63.67 -3.81
C PRO A 32 -6.05 62.46 -4.32
N THR A 33 -4.73 62.58 -4.39
CA THR A 33 -3.85 61.49 -4.83
C THR A 33 -3.72 60.40 -3.74
N ILE A 34 -3.59 60.77 -2.47
CA ILE A 34 -3.50 59.85 -1.33
C ILE A 34 -4.87 59.14 -1.16
N MET A 35 -5.98 59.85 -1.30
CA MET A 35 -7.33 59.29 -1.22
C MET A 35 -7.60 58.25 -2.32
N ARG A 36 -7.07 58.45 -3.54
CA ARG A 36 -7.18 57.47 -4.64
C ARG A 36 -6.34 56.22 -4.39
N ILE A 37 -5.15 56.37 -3.81
CA ILE A 37 -4.27 55.22 -3.45
C ILE A 37 -4.87 54.41 -2.33
N THR A 38 -5.40 55.04 -1.29
CA THR A 38 -6.05 54.34 -0.17
C THR A 38 -7.35 53.64 -0.61
N LEU A 39 -8.16 54.26 -1.47
CA LEU A 39 -9.37 53.62 -2.00
C LEU A 39 -9.06 52.43 -2.89
N SER A 40 -8.00 52.53 -3.72
CA SER A 40 -7.54 51.44 -4.58
C SER A 40 -6.96 50.28 -3.76
N LEU A 41 -6.23 50.57 -2.67
CA LEU A 41 -5.65 49.55 -1.79
C LEU A 41 -6.76 48.82 -0.97
N THR A 42 -7.77 49.56 -0.49
CA THR A 42 -8.92 48.95 0.20
C THR A 42 -9.76 48.10 -0.71
N LEU A 43 -9.99 48.51 -1.97
CA LEU A 43 -10.67 47.69 -2.97
C LEU A 43 -9.88 46.43 -3.36
N LEU A 44 -8.56 46.51 -3.43
CA LEU A 44 -7.68 45.38 -3.69
C LEU A 44 -7.68 44.37 -2.50
N VAL A 45 -7.62 44.88 -1.28
CA VAL A 45 -7.65 44.04 -0.05
C VAL A 45 -9.03 43.40 0.15
N THR A 46 -10.13 44.15 -0.10
CA THR A 46 -11.48 43.58 -0.03
C THR A 46 -11.74 42.58 -1.14
N GLY A 47 -11.26 42.82 -2.35
CA GLY A 47 -11.32 41.87 -3.46
C GLY A 47 -10.51 40.59 -3.20
N PHE A 48 -9.34 40.73 -2.58
CA PHE A 48 -8.52 39.58 -2.17
C PHE A 48 -9.15 38.79 -1.03
N LEU A 49 -9.76 39.46 -0.05
CA LEU A 49 -10.50 38.82 1.05
C LEU A 49 -11.78 38.11 0.56
N THR A 50 -12.46 38.61 -0.45
CA THR A 50 -13.62 37.91 -1.05
C THR A 50 -13.18 36.68 -1.85
N LEU A 51 -12.04 36.74 -2.56
CA LEU A 51 -11.45 35.58 -3.24
C LEU A 51 -11.00 34.49 -2.26
N LEU A 52 -10.63 34.83 -1.04
CA LEU A 52 -10.28 33.85 0.00
C LEU A 52 -11.51 33.16 0.60
N ASN A 53 -12.71 33.73 0.52
CA ASN A 53 -13.94 33.10 1.00
C ASN A 53 -14.49 32.04 0.03
N ASP A 54 -14.06 32.02 -1.23
CA ASP A 54 -14.37 30.97 -2.19
C ASP A 54 -13.43 29.74 -2.12
N LEU A 55 -12.44 29.73 -1.19
CA LEU A 55 -11.89 28.46 -0.70
C LEU A 55 -12.97 27.80 0.14
N SER A 56 -14.03 27.35 -0.50
CA SER A 56 -15.02 26.46 0.07
C SER A 56 -14.26 25.31 0.71
N ALA A 57 -14.46 25.08 1.99
CA ALA A 57 -14.13 23.81 2.59
C ALA A 57 -14.77 22.76 1.68
N GLN A 58 -13.94 22.02 0.96
CA GLN A 58 -14.39 20.92 0.13
C GLN A 58 -15.19 20.05 1.10
N ASP A 59 -16.46 19.83 0.85
CA ASP A 59 -17.31 18.99 1.68
C ASP A 59 -16.66 17.61 1.73
N THR A 60 -15.81 17.41 2.72
CA THR A 60 -15.14 16.15 2.94
C THR A 60 -16.21 15.16 3.37
N ILE A 61 -16.50 14.18 2.53
CA ILE A 61 -17.39 13.09 2.88
C ILE A 61 -16.81 12.47 4.17
N PRO A 62 -17.58 12.39 5.27
CA PRO A 62 -17.04 11.91 6.53
C PRO A 62 -16.56 10.47 6.38
N LYS A 63 -15.35 10.20 6.85
CA LYS A 63 -14.79 8.85 6.87
C LYS A 63 -15.67 7.98 7.80
N PRO A 64 -16.10 6.79 7.35
CA PRO A 64 -16.87 5.87 8.18
C PRO A 64 -15.99 5.30 9.30
N SER A 65 -16.62 4.88 10.40
CA SER A 65 -15.96 4.24 11.52
C SER A 65 -16.66 2.92 11.86
N LEU A 66 -15.89 1.89 12.14
CA LEU A 66 -16.34 0.58 12.59
C LEU A 66 -15.71 0.27 13.94
N ALA A 67 -16.54 0.01 14.95
CA ALA A 67 -16.05 -0.37 16.27
C ALA A 67 -15.56 -1.84 16.25
N SER A 68 -14.42 -2.07 16.89
CA SER A 68 -13.85 -3.41 17.01
C SER A 68 -14.65 -4.26 18.01
N LEU A 69 -14.67 -5.57 17.79
CA LEU A 69 -15.23 -6.55 18.71
C LEU A 69 -14.17 -7.62 19.02
N LYS A 70 -13.80 -7.71 20.28
CA LYS A 70 -12.88 -8.75 20.76
C LYS A 70 -13.64 -10.04 21.03
N VAL A 71 -13.14 -11.17 20.51
CA VAL A 71 -13.70 -12.49 20.73
C VAL A 71 -12.73 -13.39 21.52
N THR A 72 -13.27 -14.33 22.28
CA THR A 72 -12.47 -15.34 23.01
C THR A 72 -12.28 -16.60 22.19
N ASP A 73 -13.31 -16.98 21.43
CA ASP A 73 -13.31 -18.17 20.58
C ASP A 73 -13.33 -17.70 19.11
N PRO A 74 -12.18 -17.76 18.42
CA PRO A 74 -12.09 -17.30 17.05
C PRO A 74 -12.84 -18.21 16.09
N PRO A 75 -13.30 -17.69 14.92
CA PRO A 75 -13.97 -18.48 13.91
C PRO A 75 -12.99 -19.46 13.25
N LYS A 76 -13.52 -20.56 12.76
CA LYS A 76 -12.80 -21.46 11.87
C LYS A 76 -12.83 -20.88 10.46
N ILE A 77 -11.68 -20.85 9.82
CA ILE A 77 -11.58 -20.35 8.44
C ILE A 77 -11.92 -21.49 7.48
N ASP A 78 -13.19 -21.58 7.09
CA ASP A 78 -13.69 -22.59 6.15
C ASP A 78 -14.66 -22.01 5.09
N GLY A 79 -14.69 -20.69 4.98
CA GLY A 79 -15.49 -19.93 4.02
C GLY A 79 -16.95 -19.77 4.42
N LYS A 80 -17.39 -20.22 5.61
CA LYS A 80 -18.78 -20.14 6.09
C LYS A 80 -18.89 -19.21 7.28
N LEU A 81 -19.86 -18.30 7.24
CA LEU A 81 -20.09 -17.33 8.32
C LEU A 81 -21.10 -17.87 9.36
N ASP A 82 -21.03 -19.15 9.70
CA ASP A 82 -21.97 -19.82 10.62
C ASP A 82 -21.43 -19.99 12.06
N ASP A 83 -20.16 -19.64 12.29
CA ASP A 83 -19.57 -19.65 13.62
C ASP A 83 -20.20 -18.64 14.59
N VAL A 84 -20.25 -19.01 15.88
CA VAL A 84 -20.80 -18.18 16.95
C VAL A 84 -20.10 -16.80 17.01
N ALA A 85 -18.80 -16.77 16.73
CA ALA A 85 -18.01 -15.53 16.71
C ALA A 85 -18.60 -14.45 15.80
N TRP A 86 -19.19 -14.83 14.67
CA TRP A 86 -19.83 -13.92 13.74
C TRP A 86 -21.19 -13.42 14.19
N THR A 87 -21.85 -14.09 15.12
CA THR A 87 -23.20 -13.73 15.57
C THR A 87 -23.22 -12.42 16.34
N ALA A 88 -22.21 -12.16 17.16
CA ALA A 88 -22.10 -10.95 17.99
C ALA A 88 -21.58 -9.74 17.20
N ALA A 89 -20.95 -9.97 16.05
CA ALA A 89 -20.35 -8.91 15.25
C ALA A 89 -21.39 -8.11 14.50
N VAL A 90 -21.28 -6.77 14.58
CA VAL A 90 -22.08 -5.86 13.78
C VAL A 90 -21.57 -5.88 12.35
N ALA A 91 -22.48 -6.11 11.40
CA ALA A 91 -22.14 -6.04 9.99
C ALA A 91 -22.11 -4.57 9.52
N THR A 92 -21.12 -4.24 8.69
CA THR A 92 -21.12 -3.01 7.88
C THR A 92 -21.38 -3.36 6.42
N THR A 93 -21.84 -2.39 5.63
CA THR A 93 -22.14 -2.53 4.21
C THR A 93 -21.22 -1.67 3.36
N LEU A 94 -20.96 -2.12 2.14
CA LEU A 94 -20.25 -1.32 1.14
C LEU A 94 -21.31 -0.64 0.27
N ASP A 95 -21.43 0.67 0.39
CA ASP A 95 -22.57 1.41 -0.18
C ASP A 95 -22.16 2.37 -1.30
N LEU A 96 -20.88 2.40 -1.68
CA LEU A 96 -20.35 3.33 -2.68
C LEU A 96 -19.58 2.59 -3.78
N THR A 97 -19.83 2.95 -5.03
CA THR A 97 -18.99 2.53 -6.16
C THR A 97 -17.82 3.52 -6.32
N PHE A 98 -16.64 2.98 -6.61
CA PHE A 98 -15.50 3.74 -7.11
C PHE A 98 -15.48 3.75 -8.64
N LEU A 99 -15.76 2.60 -9.26
CA LEU A 99 -15.91 2.41 -10.70
C LEU A 99 -17.25 1.74 -10.99
N PRO A 100 -17.85 1.96 -12.18
CA PRO A 100 -17.43 2.86 -13.28
C PRO A 100 -17.71 4.34 -12.99
N GLU A 101 -18.56 4.65 -12.02
CA GLU A 101 -18.93 6.00 -11.63
C GLU A 101 -18.84 6.15 -10.11
N PHE A 102 -18.02 7.11 -9.66
CA PHE A 102 -17.80 7.35 -8.25
C PHE A 102 -19.06 7.83 -7.52
N GLY A 103 -19.28 7.28 -6.31
CA GLY A 103 -20.34 7.73 -5.41
C GLY A 103 -21.74 7.21 -5.72
N LYS A 104 -21.88 6.27 -6.67
CA LYS A 104 -23.19 5.62 -6.92
C LYS A 104 -23.45 4.46 -5.96
N THR A 105 -24.71 4.10 -5.84
CA THR A 105 -25.14 2.89 -5.11
C THR A 105 -24.74 1.65 -5.89
N PRO A 106 -24.07 0.67 -5.25
CA PRO A 106 -23.69 -0.59 -5.88
C PRO A 106 -24.88 -1.40 -6.39
N SER A 107 -24.67 -2.14 -7.48
CA SER A 107 -25.72 -3.03 -8.02
C SER A 107 -26.01 -4.25 -7.13
N ARG A 108 -25.04 -4.63 -6.28
CA ARG A 108 -25.11 -5.82 -5.43
C ARG A 108 -24.65 -5.50 -4.02
N LYS A 109 -25.40 -6.03 -3.04
CA LYS A 109 -25.12 -5.84 -1.62
C LYS A 109 -23.85 -6.58 -1.20
N THR A 110 -23.10 -6.00 -0.28
CA THR A 110 -21.97 -6.62 0.40
C THR A 110 -22.09 -6.33 1.90
N GLU A 111 -22.01 -7.36 2.72
CA GLU A 111 -21.98 -7.26 4.18
C GLU A 111 -20.65 -7.78 4.69
N VAL A 112 -20.03 -7.04 5.60
CA VAL A 112 -18.72 -7.39 6.16
C VAL A 112 -18.77 -7.27 7.67
N LYS A 113 -18.18 -8.24 8.35
CA LYS A 113 -17.96 -8.27 9.79
C LYS A 113 -16.48 -8.34 10.06
N VAL A 114 -15.99 -7.56 11.03
CA VAL A 114 -14.59 -7.56 11.44
C VAL A 114 -14.53 -7.76 12.94
N ILE A 115 -13.78 -8.77 13.38
CA ILE A 115 -13.58 -9.12 14.79
C ILE A 115 -12.10 -9.39 15.02
N TYR A 116 -11.66 -9.44 16.29
CA TYR A 116 -10.28 -9.73 16.61
C TYR A 116 -10.15 -10.54 17.91
N ASP A 117 -9.02 -11.21 18.08
CA ASP A 117 -8.60 -11.82 19.34
C ASP A 117 -7.19 -11.33 19.73
N ASN A 118 -6.50 -12.07 20.58
CA ASN A 118 -5.13 -11.71 20.98
C ASN A 118 -4.08 -12.06 19.92
N ASN A 119 -4.42 -12.79 18.86
CA ASN A 119 -3.48 -13.36 17.89
C ASN A 119 -3.66 -12.84 16.47
N ALA A 120 -4.91 -12.45 16.10
CA ALA A 120 -5.26 -12.13 14.73
C ALA A 120 -6.49 -11.19 14.64
N ILE A 121 -6.66 -10.62 13.46
CA ILE A 121 -7.91 -10.01 13.01
C ILE A 121 -8.59 -10.99 12.05
N TYR A 122 -9.92 -11.06 12.16
CA TYR A 122 -10.76 -11.92 11.34
C TYR A 122 -11.78 -11.08 10.60
N ILE A 123 -11.94 -11.35 9.32
CA ILE A 123 -12.88 -10.68 8.44
C ILE A 123 -13.79 -11.73 7.83
N GLY A 124 -15.11 -11.56 8.00
CA GLY A 124 -16.12 -12.36 7.36
C GLY A 124 -16.94 -11.49 6.41
N ALA A 125 -16.94 -11.81 5.13
CA ALA A 125 -17.64 -11.04 4.10
C ALA A 125 -18.65 -11.91 3.35
N LYS A 126 -19.86 -11.37 3.16
CA LYS A 126 -20.91 -11.94 2.31
C LYS A 126 -21.15 -11.02 1.12
N MET A 127 -20.85 -11.53 -0.04
CA MET A 127 -21.03 -10.88 -1.33
C MET A 127 -22.28 -11.43 -1.99
N TYR A 128 -23.41 -10.71 -1.86
CA TYR A 128 -24.67 -11.12 -2.48
C TYR A 128 -24.62 -10.98 -4.00
N ASP A 129 -25.21 -11.93 -4.67
CA ASP A 129 -25.35 -11.96 -6.11
C ASP A 129 -26.69 -12.58 -6.49
N PRO A 130 -27.54 -11.87 -7.24
CA PRO A 130 -28.84 -12.40 -7.68
C PRO A 130 -28.72 -13.58 -8.65
N ASP A 131 -27.58 -13.68 -9.34
CA ASP A 131 -27.26 -14.81 -10.21
C ASP A 131 -25.82 -15.29 -9.96
N PRO A 132 -25.62 -16.24 -9.03
CA PRO A 132 -24.30 -16.77 -8.71
C PRO A 132 -23.55 -17.41 -9.87
N THR A 133 -24.24 -17.72 -10.99
CA THR A 133 -23.59 -18.26 -12.19
C THR A 133 -22.75 -17.21 -12.92
N THR A 134 -22.99 -15.94 -12.65
CA THR A 134 -22.24 -14.82 -13.23
C THR A 134 -20.96 -14.47 -12.46
N ILE A 135 -20.72 -15.10 -11.31
CA ILE A 135 -19.52 -14.88 -10.51
C ILE A 135 -18.32 -15.45 -11.24
N ASN A 136 -17.40 -14.58 -11.60
CA ASN A 136 -16.18 -14.98 -12.27
C ASN A 136 -15.17 -15.59 -11.27
N ARG A 137 -14.63 -16.78 -11.61
CA ARG A 137 -13.81 -17.62 -10.73
C ARG A 137 -12.60 -18.21 -11.43
N GLN A 138 -11.96 -17.44 -12.29
CA GLN A 138 -10.72 -17.90 -12.93
C GLN A 138 -9.63 -18.06 -11.89
N LEU A 139 -8.94 -19.19 -11.93
CA LEU A 139 -7.74 -19.43 -11.12
C LEU A 139 -6.54 -18.66 -11.67
N ALA A 140 -5.67 -18.24 -10.78
CA ALA A 140 -4.37 -17.69 -11.07
C ALA A 140 -3.36 -18.22 -10.04
N GLU A 141 -2.09 -17.93 -10.24
CA GLU A 141 -1.08 -18.06 -9.21
C GLU A 141 -1.33 -17.01 -8.10
N ARG A 142 -0.80 -17.24 -6.89
CA ARG A 142 -0.77 -16.23 -5.82
C ARG A 142 -0.17 -14.94 -6.36
N ASP A 143 -0.73 -13.81 -5.99
CA ASP A 143 -0.35 -12.46 -6.46
C ASP A 143 -0.48 -12.25 -7.97
N GLY A 144 -1.06 -13.22 -8.68
CA GLY A 144 -1.35 -13.13 -10.11
C GLY A 144 -2.70 -12.47 -10.40
N TYR A 145 -2.79 -11.82 -11.55
CA TYR A 145 -4.05 -11.28 -12.03
C TYR A 145 -4.94 -12.39 -12.62
N SER A 146 -6.18 -12.45 -12.19
CA SER A 146 -7.19 -13.33 -12.76
C SER A 146 -8.46 -12.58 -13.12
N ASN A 147 -9.19 -13.12 -14.08
CA ASN A 147 -10.54 -12.66 -14.39
C ASN A 147 -11.53 -13.29 -13.39
N ALA A 148 -11.51 -12.80 -12.15
CA ALA A 148 -12.35 -13.29 -11.06
C ALA A 148 -12.94 -12.12 -10.27
N ASP A 149 -14.06 -12.37 -9.59
CA ASP A 149 -14.55 -11.45 -8.56
C ASP A 149 -13.63 -11.49 -7.35
N HIS A 150 -13.43 -10.34 -6.68
CA HIS A 150 -12.52 -10.22 -5.56
C HIS A 150 -13.18 -9.50 -4.38
N PHE A 151 -12.75 -9.88 -3.19
CA PHE A 151 -12.93 -9.10 -1.97
C PHE A 151 -11.56 -8.75 -1.38
N ALA A 152 -11.42 -7.53 -0.91
CA ALA A 152 -10.18 -7.09 -0.28
C ALA A 152 -10.45 -6.29 0.99
N VAL A 153 -9.53 -6.41 1.94
CA VAL A 153 -9.46 -5.59 3.14
C VAL A 153 -8.12 -4.87 3.20
N GLY A 154 -8.15 -3.58 3.52
CA GLY A 154 -6.95 -2.76 3.72
C GLY A 154 -6.89 -2.25 5.15
N PHE A 155 -5.69 -2.30 5.76
CA PHE A 155 -5.40 -1.76 7.08
C PHE A 155 -4.23 -0.79 7.05
N ASP A 156 -4.42 0.41 7.59
CA ASP A 156 -3.35 1.29 8.03
C ASP A 156 -3.16 1.09 9.54
N THR A 157 -2.21 0.25 9.89
CA THR A 157 -2.00 -0.22 11.27
C THR A 157 -1.28 0.79 12.15
N TYR A 158 -0.66 1.81 11.57
CA TYR A 158 -0.04 2.94 12.28
C TYR A 158 -1.00 4.11 12.42
N ASN A 159 -2.07 4.14 11.62
CA ASN A 159 -3.01 5.24 11.48
C ASN A 159 -2.26 6.55 11.16
N ASP A 160 -1.33 6.43 10.21
CA ASP A 160 -0.46 7.53 9.78
C ASP A 160 -0.93 8.18 8.47
N ASP A 161 -1.98 7.62 7.86
CA ASP A 161 -2.54 8.05 6.58
C ASP A 161 -1.56 7.92 5.38
N LEU A 162 -0.43 7.22 5.55
CA LEU A 162 0.63 7.11 4.56
C LEU A 162 0.77 5.71 3.98
N ASN A 163 0.74 4.69 4.85
CA ASN A 163 1.05 3.33 4.49
C ASN A 163 -0.06 2.37 4.94
N GLY A 164 -0.30 1.34 4.15
CA GLY A 164 -1.29 0.31 4.46
C GLY A 164 -0.91 -1.05 3.90
N TYR A 165 -1.58 -2.06 4.41
CA TYR A 165 -1.52 -3.43 3.92
C TYR A 165 -2.86 -3.76 3.29
N ARG A 166 -2.87 -4.43 2.14
CA ARG A 166 -4.09 -4.91 1.49
C ARG A 166 -4.02 -6.41 1.27
N PHE A 167 -5.04 -7.10 1.71
CA PHE A 167 -5.23 -8.54 1.56
C PHE A 167 -6.43 -8.78 0.66
N THR A 168 -6.24 -9.49 -0.41
CA THR A 168 -7.26 -9.72 -1.44
C THR A 168 -7.51 -11.22 -1.62
N VAL A 169 -8.76 -11.61 -1.71
CA VAL A 169 -9.17 -12.99 -2.00
C VAL A 169 -10.12 -12.99 -3.18
N SER A 170 -9.85 -13.82 -4.17
CA SER A 170 -10.76 -14.02 -5.30
C SER A 170 -11.90 -15.00 -4.94
N ALA A 171 -12.99 -14.97 -5.68
CA ALA A 171 -14.07 -15.95 -5.54
C ALA A 171 -13.66 -17.40 -5.87
N SER A 172 -12.44 -17.62 -6.39
CA SER A 172 -11.79 -18.91 -6.57
C SER A 172 -10.84 -19.30 -5.42
N GLY A 173 -10.67 -18.43 -4.39
CA GLY A 173 -9.80 -18.67 -3.24
C GLY A 173 -8.35 -18.26 -3.45
N VAL A 174 -8.00 -17.62 -4.56
CA VAL A 174 -6.63 -17.14 -4.81
C VAL A 174 -6.37 -15.91 -3.92
N GLN A 175 -5.26 -15.95 -3.20
CA GLN A 175 -4.80 -14.87 -2.33
C GLN A 175 -3.85 -13.92 -3.07
N SER A 176 -3.92 -12.65 -2.71
CA SER A 176 -2.92 -11.64 -3.07
C SER A 176 -2.76 -10.65 -1.93
N ASP A 177 -1.53 -10.25 -1.66
CA ASP A 177 -1.22 -9.26 -0.64
C ASP A 177 -0.29 -8.18 -1.18
N GLN A 178 -0.42 -6.98 -0.62
CA GLN A 178 0.31 -5.80 -1.09
C GLN A 178 0.59 -4.84 0.05
N ARG A 179 1.71 -4.13 -0.05
CA ARG A 179 1.89 -2.87 0.68
C ARG A 179 1.46 -1.71 -0.20
N ILE A 180 0.71 -0.79 0.40
CA ILE A 180 0.25 0.42 -0.25
C ILE A 180 0.92 1.60 0.43
N SER A 181 1.43 2.54 -0.34
CA SER A 181 1.95 3.81 0.16
C SER A 181 1.32 4.97 -0.60
N LEU A 182 1.50 6.19 -0.10
CA LEU A 182 0.94 7.39 -0.72
C LEU A 182 1.31 7.53 -2.21
N ASN A 183 2.49 7.07 -2.59
CA ASN A 183 3.05 7.20 -3.93
C ASN A 183 3.03 5.90 -4.75
N SER A 184 2.47 4.81 -4.20
CA SER A 184 2.45 3.50 -4.85
C SER A 184 1.05 2.92 -4.90
N THR A 185 0.66 2.39 -6.05
CA THR A 185 -0.62 1.69 -6.24
C THR A 185 -0.67 0.31 -5.58
N GLY A 186 0.45 -0.16 -5.05
CA GLY A 186 0.61 -1.42 -4.35
C GLY A 186 1.89 -2.14 -4.74
N ASP A 187 2.68 -2.51 -3.75
CA ASP A 187 3.88 -3.34 -3.90
C ASP A 187 3.51 -4.80 -3.60
N MET A 188 3.40 -5.61 -4.64
CA MET A 188 3.12 -7.06 -4.59
C MET A 188 4.35 -7.90 -4.29
N SER A 189 5.54 -7.31 -4.17
CA SER A 189 6.73 -8.03 -3.76
C SER A 189 6.75 -8.32 -2.25
N TRP A 190 5.88 -7.64 -1.50
CA TRP A 190 5.65 -7.93 -0.10
C TRP A 190 4.73 -9.14 0.05
N ASP A 191 5.18 -10.13 0.80
CA ASP A 191 4.48 -11.39 1.03
C ASP A 191 4.23 -11.61 2.52
N ALA A 192 3.02 -11.99 2.87
CA ALA A 192 2.57 -12.24 4.22
C ALA A 192 2.01 -13.65 4.37
N VAL A 193 2.12 -14.20 5.58
CA VAL A 193 1.49 -15.48 5.91
C VAL A 193 0.15 -15.22 6.59
N TRP A 194 -0.93 -15.54 5.91
CA TRP A 194 -2.30 -15.38 6.36
C TRP A 194 -3.21 -16.48 5.80
N GLN A 195 -4.43 -16.58 6.28
CA GLN A 195 -5.37 -17.63 5.91
C GLN A 195 -6.66 -17.04 5.36
N SER A 196 -7.22 -17.69 4.37
CA SER A 196 -8.56 -17.39 3.86
C SER A 196 -9.22 -18.64 3.32
N ASP A 197 -10.53 -18.63 3.31
CA ASP A 197 -11.33 -19.61 2.59
C ASP A 197 -12.58 -18.94 2.01
N VAL A 198 -13.16 -19.53 0.98
CA VAL A 198 -14.33 -19.03 0.27
C VAL A 198 -15.35 -20.12 0.05
N ALA A 199 -16.61 -19.77 0.12
CA ALA A 199 -17.71 -20.68 -0.21
C ALA A 199 -18.71 -19.99 -1.13
N LEU A 200 -19.33 -20.78 -2.04
CA LEU A 200 -20.44 -20.32 -2.85
C LEU A 200 -21.73 -20.91 -2.32
N ASP A 201 -22.78 -20.12 -2.41
CA ASP A 201 -24.14 -20.55 -2.14
C ASP A 201 -25.13 -19.98 -3.17
N LYS A 202 -26.44 -20.14 -2.90
CA LYS A 202 -27.50 -19.68 -3.81
C LYS A 202 -27.68 -18.16 -3.84
N GLU A 203 -27.08 -17.43 -2.90
CA GLU A 203 -27.23 -15.98 -2.73
C GLU A 203 -25.98 -15.22 -3.13
N GLY A 204 -24.88 -15.93 -3.50
CA GLY A 204 -23.61 -15.33 -3.87
C GLY A 204 -22.43 -16.13 -3.36
N TRP A 205 -21.44 -15.45 -2.75
CA TRP A 205 -20.29 -16.09 -2.16
C TRP A 205 -19.89 -15.44 -0.82
N THR A 206 -19.18 -16.20 -0.03
CA THR A 206 -18.63 -15.79 1.27
C THR A 206 -17.14 -15.91 1.27
N CYS A 207 -16.49 -15.08 2.05
CA CYS A 207 -15.06 -15.11 2.26
C CYS A 207 -14.78 -14.95 3.76
N GLU A 208 -13.92 -15.80 4.29
CA GLU A 208 -13.32 -15.63 5.61
C GLU A 208 -11.82 -15.39 5.47
N ILE A 209 -11.32 -14.41 6.21
CA ILE A 209 -9.90 -14.03 6.24
C ILE A 209 -9.45 -13.98 7.68
N LYS A 210 -8.27 -14.58 7.97
CA LYS A 210 -7.55 -14.47 9.23
C LYS A 210 -6.19 -13.85 8.95
N ILE A 211 -5.93 -12.69 9.53
CA ILE A 211 -4.65 -11.98 9.43
C ILE A 211 -3.97 -12.03 10.81
N PRO A 212 -2.97 -12.89 10.98
CA PRO A 212 -2.19 -12.93 12.22
C PRO A 212 -1.44 -11.62 12.45
N TYR A 213 -1.27 -11.21 13.70
CA TYR A 213 -0.49 -10.00 14.02
C TYR A 213 0.97 -10.09 13.60
N SER A 214 1.50 -11.28 13.33
CA SER A 214 2.82 -11.47 12.74
C SER A 214 2.91 -11.03 11.27
N ALA A 215 1.78 -10.97 10.57
CA ALA A 215 1.71 -10.59 9.16
C ALA A 215 1.85 -9.07 8.95
N VAL A 216 1.54 -8.26 9.96
CA VAL A 216 1.53 -6.80 9.87
C VAL A 216 2.41 -6.17 10.94
N ARG A 217 2.84 -4.93 10.71
CA ARG A 217 3.56 -4.13 11.72
C ARG A 217 2.60 -3.11 12.30
N PHE A 218 2.60 -2.93 13.60
CA PHE A 218 1.79 -1.94 14.30
C PHE A 218 2.46 -1.52 15.61
N PRO A 219 2.13 -0.32 16.16
CA PRO A 219 2.74 0.16 17.38
C PRO A 219 2.24 -0.62 18.60
N SER A 220 3.07 -0.69 19.65
CA SER A 220 2.70 -1.28 20.93
C SER A 220 1.99 -0.23 21.79
N LYS A 221 0.66 -0.23 21.78
CA LYS A 221 -0.21 0.67 22.55
C LYS A 221 -1.32 -0.14 23.23
N GLU A 222 -1.77 0.30 24.41
CA GLU A 222 -2.88 -0.35 25.12
C GLU A 222 -4.19 -0.30 24.32
N GLN A 223 -4.45 0.83 23.69
CA GLN A 223 -5.58 1.04 22.79
C GLN A 223 -5.09 1.62 21.48
N GLN A 224 -5.63 1.11 20.37
CA GLN A 224 -5.27 1.53 19.01
C GLN A 224 -6.51 1.64 18.13
N ASP A 225 -6.41 2.55 17.19
CA ASP A 225 -7.32 2.68 16.08
C ASP A 225 -6.52 2.50 14.79
N TRP A 226 -7.04 1.74 13.85
CA TRP A 226 -6.39 1.48 12.57
C TRP A 226 -7.21 2.06 11.43
N GLY A 227 -6.56 2.51 10.37
CA GLY A 227 -7.25 2.80 9.13
C GLY A 227 -7.84 1.52 8.54
N LEU A 228 -9.04 1.59 7.96
CA LEU A 228 -9.75 0.45 7.37
C LEU A 228 -10.34 0.82 6.01
N GLN A 229 -10.13 -0.05 5.04
CA GLN A 229 -10.86 -0.05 3.77
C GLN A 229 -11.35 -1.45 3.43
N LEU A 230 -12.57 -1.54 2.94
CA LEU A 230 -13.17 -2.77 2.44
C LEU A 230 -13.55 -2.56 0.98
N ILE A 231 -13.27 -3.56 0.15
CA ILE A 231 -13.38 -3.43 -1.29
C ILE A 231 -14.00 -4.70 -1.86
N ARG A 232 -14.91 -4.55 -2.80
CA ARG A 232 -15.39 -5.63 -3.66
C ARG A 232 -15.23 -5.25 -5.12
N SER A 233 -14.70 -6.17 -5.92
CA SER A 233 -14.67 -6.06 -7.37
C SER A 233 -15.61 -7.09 -7.97
N ILE A 234 -16.55 -6.64 -8.82
CA ILE A 234 -17.46 -7.48 -9.58
C ILE A 234 -17.03 -7.43 -11.03
N ASN A 235 -16.42 -8.49 -11.49
CA ASN A 235 -15.84 -8.53 -12.82
C ASN A 235 -16.90 -8.46 -13.94
N SER A 236 -18.05 -9.12 -13.74
CA SER A 236 -19.13 -9.18 -14.75
C SER A 236 -19.77 -7.82 -15.05
N THR A 237 -19.78 -6.89 -14.07
CA THR A 237 -20.32 -5.53 -14.22
C THR A 237 -19.27 -4.47 -14.33
N GLY A 238 -18.00 -4.79 -14.03
CA GLY A 238 -16.90 -3.83 -13.93
C GLY A 238 -17.00 -2.91 -12.72
N GLU A 239 -17.83 -3.25 -11.74
CA GLU A 239 -17.97 -2.45 -10.52
C GLU A 239 -16.81 -2.69 -9.55
N TYR A 240 -16.28 -1.59 -9.02
CA TYR A 240 -15.35 -1.55 -7.92
C TYR A 240 -16.02 -0.80 -6.76
N ILE A 241 -16.36 -1.51 -5.72
CA ILE A 241 -17.20 -1.06 -4.61
C ILE A 241 -16.31 -0.86 -3.39
N ILE A 242 -16.49 0.25 -2.69
CA ILE A 242 -15.66 0.65 -1.56
C ILE A 242 -16.52 0.98 -0.33
N TRP A 243 -15.95 0.78 0.85
CA TRP A 243 -16.58 1.12 2.11
C TRP A 243 -16.35 2.58 2.50
N SER A 244 -15.09 3.01 2.54
CA SER A 244 -14.75 4.41 2.76
C SER A 244 -14.64 5.12 1.41
N PRO A 245 -15.23 6.32 1.26
CA PRO A 245 -15.15 7.07 0.02
C PRO A 245 -13.70 7.47 -0.28
N VAL A 246 -13.22 7.13 -1.47
CA VAL A 246 -11.90 7.53 -1.98
C VAL A 246 -12.14 8.41 -3.19
N ASP A 247 -11.97 9.71 -3.03
CA ASP A 247 -12.09 10.67 -4.14
C ASP A 247 -10.86 10.58 -5.04
N PRO A 248 -11.02 10.25 -6.34
CA PRO A 248 -9.91 10.14 -7.27
C PRO A 248 -9.16 11.45 -7.52
N ASN A 249 -9.74 12.60 -7.14
CA ASN A 249 -9.12 13.92 -7.26
C ASN A 249 -8.19 14.27 -6.09
N ILE A 250 -8.24 13.50 -5.00
CA ILE A 250 -7.38 13.66 -3.84
C ILE A 250 -6.18 12.72 -3.96
N MET A 251 -4.97 13.26 -3.79
CA MET A 251 -3.75 12.45 -3.83
C MET A 251 -3.72 11.45 -2.68
N GLY A 252 -3.38 10.20 -2.99
CA GLY A 252 -3.29 9.10 -2.06
C GLY A 252 -4.63 8.40 -1.84
N VAL A 253 -4.57 7.18 -1.37
CA VAL A 253 -5.75 6.36 -1.07
C VAL A 253 -5.85 6.03 0.41
N VAL A 254 -4.73 5.78 1.08
CA VAL A 254 -4.68 5.39 2.50
C VAL A 254 -5.21 6.51 3.40
N ASN A 255 -4.83 7.75 3.09
CA ASN A 255 -5.30 8.94 3.80
C ASN A 255 -6.81 9.19 3.72
N GLN A 256 -7.54 8.42 2.90
CA GLN A 256 -8.99 8.51 2.75
C GLN A 256 -9.73 7.30 3.33
N TRP A 257 -9.00 6.35 3.93
CA TRP A 257 -9.63 5.19 4.55
C TRP A 257 -10.41 5.58 5.80
N GLY A 258 -11.44 4.81 6.11
CA GLY A 258 -12.21 4.91 7.34
C GLY A 258 -11.41 4.37 8.53
N THR A 259 -12.04 4.28 9.69
CA THR A 259 -11.33 3.89 10.93
C THR A 259 -11.94 2.65 11.56
N TYR A 260 -11.11 1.69 11.95
CA TYR A 260 -11.44 0.56 12.80
C TYR A 260 -10.98 0.88 14.22
N THR A 261 -11.94 1.14 15.12
CA THR A 261 -11.67 1.77 16.43
C THR A 261 -11.72 0.77 17.57
N GLY A 262 -10.92 1.04 18.62
CA GLY A 262 -11.03 0.36 19.91
C GLY A 262 -10.37 -1.01 19.96
N LEU A 263 -9.28 -1.24 19.24
CA LEU A 263 -8.43 -2.42 19.40
C LEU A 263 -7.69 -2.32 20.74
N GLU A 264 -7.91 -3.27 21.65
CA GLU A 264 -7.36 -3.22 23.00
C GLU A 264 -6.44 -4.41 23.29
N ASN A 265 -5.31 -4.10 23.93
CA ASN A 265 -4.38 -5.10 24.46
C ASN A 265 -3.90 -6.10 23.40
N ILE A 266 -3.67 -5.63 22.18
CA ILE A 266 -2.98 -6.39 21.15
C ILE A 266 -1.48 -6.10 21.23
N VAL A 267 -0.67 -7.15 21.19
CA VAL A 267 0.78 -7.05 21.33
C VAL A 267 1.44 -7.54 20.06
N PRO A 268 2.36 -6.75 19.47
CA PRO A 268 3.14 -7.23 18.33
C PRO A 268 3.91 -8.50 18.71
N PRO A 269 3.72 -9.62 17.99
CA PRO A 269 4.45 -10.85 18.28
C PRO A 269 5.93 -10.73 17.92
N LEU A 270 6.75 -11.64 18.43
CA LEU A 270 8.13 -11.78 17.99
C LEU A 270 8.16 -12.05 16.47
N ARG A 271 8.78 -11.18 15.72
CA ARG A 271 8.95 -11.31 14.28
C ARG A 271 10.30 -11.93 13.98
N LEU A 272 10.34 -13.27 13.98
CA LEU A 272 11.54 -14.02 13.64
C LEU A 272 11.13 -15.11 12.65
N SER A 273 11.72 -15.07 11.47
CA SER A 273 11.51 -16.05 10.41
C SER A 273 12.85 -16.65 10.00
N PHE A 274 12.85 -17.97 9.79
CA PHE A 274 13.95 -18.73 9.22
C PHE A 274 13.42 -19.44 7.99
N SER A 275 14.02 -19.17 6.83
CA SER A 275 13.65 -19.79 5.56
C SER A 275 14.85 -20.58 5.01
N PRO A 276 15.07 -21.81 5.46
CA PRO A 276 16.11 -22.67 4.89
C PRO A 276 15.70 -23.14 3.50
N TYR A 277 16.64 -23.17 2.57
CA TYR A 277 16.43 -23.71 1.24
C TYR A 277 17.53 -24.70 0.85
N LEU A 278 17.17 -25.64 -0.01
CA LEU A 278 18.05 -26.64 -0.57
C LEU A 278 17.73 -26.81 -2.06
N THR A 279 18.72 -26.63 -2.90
CA THR A 279 18.59 -26.84 -4.36
C THR A 279 19.45 -28.03 -4.76
N ALA A 280 18.84 -29.02 -5.37
CA ALA A 280 19.54 -30.17 -5.95
C ALA A 280 19.18 -30.28 -7.44
N GLY A 281 20.16 -30.49 -8.29
CA GLY A 281 19.96 -30.59 -9.73
C GLY A 281 21.10 -31.20 -10.48
N THR A 282 20.87 -31.47 -11.75
CA THR A 282 21.88 -31.89 -12.69
C THR A 282 21.82 -31.02 -13.92
N GLN A 283 22.95 -30.49 -14.31
CA GLN A 283 23.10 -29.63 -15.49
C GLN A 283 23.91 -30.36 -16.52
N TRP A 284 23.42 -30.38 -17.78
CA TRP A 284 24.16 -30.83 -18.93
C TRP A 284 24.53 -29.61 -19.78
N THR A 285 25.81 -29.34 -19.87
CA THR A 285 26.34 -28.22 -20.66
C THR A 285 26.95 -28.75 -21.93
N PRO A 286 26.54 -28.28 -23.12
CA PRO A 286 27.20 -28.67 -24.36
C PRO A 286 28.64 -28.15 -24.35
N VAL A 287 29.59 -29.04 -24.67
CA VAL A 287 31.00 -28.69 -24.85
C VAL A 287 31.23 -28.65 -26.37
N ASP A 288 31.60 -27.46 -26.89
CA ASP A 288 32.01 -27.31 -28.28
C ASP A 288 33.39 -27.93 -28.46
N GLU A 289 33.43 -29.15 -28.99
CA GLU A 289 34.63 -29.66 -29.63
C GLU A 289 34.49 -29.40 -31.13
N GLU A 290 35.57 -28.97 -31.80
CA GLU A 290 35.62 -28.78 -33.24
C GLU A 290 35.33 -30.11 -33.94
N GLY A 291 34.05 -30.45 -34.13
CA GLY A 291 33.63 -31.69 -34.78
C GLY A 291 32.14 -31.98 -34.63
N GLU A 292 31.61 -32.82 -35.50
CA GLU A 292 30.18 -33.07 -35.73
C GLU A 292 29.36 -33.65 -34.53
N THR A 293 29.95 -33.86 -33.34
CA THR A 293 29.27 -34.50 -32.23
C THR A 293 29.24 -33.57 -30.99
N VAL A 294 28.07 -33.08 -30.62
CA VAL A 294 27.90 -32.30 -29.39
C VAL A 294 28.03 -33.25 -28.20
N ILE A 295 29.08 -33.07 -27.41
CA ILE A 295 29.28 -33.79 -26.14
C ILE A 295 28.69 -32.93 -25.03
N TYR A 296 27.95 -33.57 -24.08
CA TYR A 296 27.40 -32.90 -22.90
C TYR A 296 28.23 -33.28 -21.69
N GLU A 297 28.71 -32.26 -20.97
CA GLU A 297 29.29 -32.42 -19.64
C GLU A 297 28.15 -32.36 -18.59
N GLN A 298 28.15 -33.35 -17.70
CA GLN A 298 27.18 -33.44 -16.64
C GLN A 298 27.78 -32.89 -15.33
N ASN A 299 27.15 -31.83 -14.79
CA ASN A 299 27.50 -31.25 -13.52
C ASN A 299 26.35 -31.42 -12.51
N ASN A 300 26.67 -31.97 -11.34
CA ASN A 300 25.69 -32.09 -10.26
C ASN A 300 25.78 -30.84 -9.39
N ILE A 301 24.62 -30.26 -9.11
CA ILE A 301 24.45 -29.06 -8.29
C ILE A 301 23.81 -29.49 -6.98
N LEU A 302 24.42 -29.10 -5.87
CA LEU A 302 23.83 -29.23 -4.53
C LEU A 302 24.19 -27.96 -3.76
N ASN A 303 23.22 -27.11 -3.58
CA ASN A 303 23.36 -25.82 -2.91
C ASN A 303 22.29 -25.69 -1.82
N GLY A 304 22.59 -24.94 -0.79
CA GLY A 304 21.62 -24.63 0.25
C GLY A 304 22.00 -23.35 0.96
N GLY A 305 21.02 -22.73 1.56
CA GLY A 305 21.20 -21.50 2.31
C GLY A 305 20.12 -21.32 3.35
N LEU A 306 20.12 -20.15 3.98
CA LEU A 306 19.18 -19.76 5.02
C LEU A 306 18.95 -18.27 4.96
N ASP A 307 17.69 -17.87 4.82
CA ASP A 307 17.28 -16.49 5.05
C ASP A 307 16.76 -16.33 6.46
N VAL A 308 17.20 -15.27 7.11
CA VAL A 308 16.81 -14.92 8.49
C VAL A 308 16.23 -13.51 8.46
N LYS A 309 14.99 -13.37 8.89
CA LYS A 309 14.33 -12.09 9.07
C LYS A 309 13.99 -11.88 10.53
N TYR A 310 14.51 -10.83 11.15
CA TYR A 310 14.29 -10.51 12.55
C TYR A 310 13.85 -9.05 12.74
N GLY A 311 12.63 -8.87 13.21
CA GLY A 311 12.13 -7.55 13.63
C GLY A 311 12.64 -7.21 15.03
N ILE A 312 13.61 -6.30 15.12
CA ILE A 312 14.15 -5.82 16.38
C ILE A 312 13.09 -5.07 17.18
N ASN A 313 12.39 -4.19 16.51
CA ASN A 313 11.28 -3.41 17.06
C ASN A 313 10.32 -2.98 15.92
N GLU A 314 9.38 -2.09 16.22
CA GLU A 314 8.36 -1.62 15.26
C GLU A 314 8.97 -1.02 14.00
N SER A 315 10.13 -0.34 14.12
CA SER A 315 10.76 0.42 13.04
C SER A 315 11.94 -0.30 12.37
N PHE A 316 12.60 -1.23 13.08
CA PHE A 316 13.82 -1.87 12.59
C PHE A 316 13.65 -3.36 12.36
N THR A 317 14.05 -3.81 11.18
CA THR A 317 14.12 -5.23 10.81
C THR A 317 15.53 -5.52 10.29
N ILE A 318 16.08 -6.66 10.69
CA ILE A 318 17.28 -7.24 10.09
C ILE A 318 16.85 -8.32 9.12
N ASP A 319 17.30 -8.20 7.89
CA ASP A 319 17.25 -9.25 6.88
C ASP A 319 18.68 -9.72 6.59
N ALA A 320 18.90 -11.02 6.67
CA ALA A 320 20.20 -11.63 6.45
C ALA A 320 20.05 -12.90 5.61
N THR A 321 20.80 -12.97 4.52
CA THR A 321 20.91 -14.17 3.68
C THR A 321 22.26 -14.82 3.93
N LEU A 322 22.24 -16.07 4.40
CA LEU A 322 23.44 -16.89 4.56
C LEU A 322 23.58 -17.78 3.33
N ILE A 323 24.74 -17.67 2.65
CA ILE A 323 25.03 -18.35 1.39
C ILE A 323 24.08 -17.90 0.27
N PRO A 324 24.25 -16.65 -0.25
CA PRO A 324 23.34 -16.05 -1.25
C PRO A 324 23.53 -16.68 -2.63
N ASN A 325 22.79 -17.71 -2.91
CA ASN A 325 22.85 -18.38 -4.20
C ASN A 325 21.57 -18.18 -5.05
N PHE A 326 20.46 -17.76 -4.42
CA PHE A 326 19.18 -17.46 -5.06
C PHE A 326 18.62 -18.56 -5.97
N GLY A 327 19.00 -19.83 -5.72
CA GLY A 327 18.53 -20.97 -6.48
C GLY A 327 17.05 -21.30 -6.29
N GLU A 328 16.43 -20.75 -5.23
CA GLU A 328 15.01 -20.85 -4.91
C GLU A 328 14.16 -19.87 -5.72
N VAL A 329 14.78 -18.85 -6.29
CA VAL A 329 14.06 -17.78 -6.99
C VAL A 329 13.65 -18.23 -8.39
N GLN A 330 12.39 -17.98 -8.74
CA GLN A 330 11.88 -18.26 -10.08
C GLN A 330 12.68 -17.48 -11.14
N SER A 331 13.13 -18.16 -12.19
CA SER A 331 13.83 -17.54 -13.31
C SER A 331 12.92 -16.57 -14.06
N ASP A 332 13.53 -15.53 -14.61
CA ASP A 332 12.81 -14.57 -15.46
C ASP A 332 12.40 -15.24 -16.79
N ASN A 333 11.28 -14.76 -17.34
CA ASN A 333 10.85 -15.19 -18.66
C ASN A 333 11.85 -14.73 -19.73
N VAL A 334 12.15 -15.59 -20.68
CA VAL A 334 12.99 -15.24 -21.81
C VAL A 334 12.24 -14.28 -22.72
N ILE A 335 12.76 -13.05 -22.85
CA ILE A 335 12.20 -11.99 -23.69
C ILE A 335 13.20 -11.67 -24.78
N LEU A 336 12.76 -11.72 -26.05
CA LEU A 336 13.56 -11.24 -27.17
C LEU A 336 13.48 -9.71 -27.22
N ASN A 337 14.51 -9.04 -26.67
CA ASN A 337 14.60 -7.59 -26.71
C ASN A 337 15.31 -7.13 -27.99
N LEU A 338 14.54 -6.54 -28.91
CA LEU A 338 15.05 -5.94 -30.17
C LEU A 338 15.25 -4.42 -30.06
N SER A 339 15.01 -3.85 -28.89
CA SER A 339 15.18 -2.41 -28.63
C SER A 339 16.61 -2.10 -28.16
N PRO A 340 17.10 -0.85 -28.31
CA PRO A 340 18.39 -0.44 -27.78
C PRO A 340 18.39 -0.22 -26.26
N PHE A 341 17.24 -0.38 -25.61
CA PHE A 341 17.06 -0.13 -24.17
C PHE A 341 17.21 -1.43 -23.37
N GLU A 342 17.78 -1.33 -22.17
CA GLU A 342 17.87 -2.44 -21.23
C GLU A 342 16.47 -2.92 -20.83
N GLN A 343 16.24 -4.24 -20.89
CA GLN A 343 15.03 -4.83 -20.36
C GLN A 343 15.16 -4.91 -18.84
N GLN A 344 14.25 -4.25 -18.12
CA GLN A 344 14.20 -4.33 -16.67
C GLN A 344 13.23 -5.43 -16.23
N PHE A 345 13.64 -6.21 -15.23
CA PHE A 345 12.85 -7.25 -14.60
C PHE A 345 12.57 -6.88 -13.15
N ASN A 346 11.41 -7.27 -12.64
CA ASN A 346 11.08 -7.10 -11.24
C ASN A 346 12.05 -7.86 -10.35
N GLU A 347 12.35 -7.32 -9.18
CA GLU A 347 13.14 -8.02 -8.18
C GLU A 347 12.32 -9.17 -7.59
N ARG A 348 12.92 -10.35 -7.51
CA ARG A 348 12.31 -11.57 -6.98
C ARG A 348 13.12 -12.20 -5.85
N ARG A 349 14.34 -11.72 -5.62
CA ARG A 349 15.21 -12.22 -4.56
C ARG A 349 14.75 -11.66 -3.23
N PRO A 350 14.37 -12.51 -2.25
CA PRO A 350 13.75 -12.08 -0.99
C PRO A 350 14.54 -11.01 -0.24
N PHE A 351 15.87 -11.10 -0.26
CA PHE A 351 16.76 -10.12 0.38
C PHE A 351 16.57 -8.70 -0.18
N PHE A 352 16.33 -8.56 -1.49
CA PHE A 352 16.23 -7.26 -2.15
C PHE A 352 14.79 -6.74 -2.27
N THR A 353 13.80 -7.49 -1.81
CA THR A 353 12.38 -7.07 -1.82
C THR A 353 12.00 -6.24 -0.58
N GLU A 354 12.77 -6.34 0.51
CA GLU A 354 12.53 -5.52 1.70
C GLU A 354 13.00 -4.08 1.47
N GLY A 355 12.13 -3.11 1.78
CA GLY A 355 12.45 -1.69 1.65
C GLY A 355 12.50 -1.17 0.21
N THR A 356 11.96 -1.89 -0.76
CA THR A 356 11.94 -1.47 -2.18
C THR A 356 11.29 -0.11 -2.37
N GLU A 357 10.32 0.28 -1.55
CA GLU A 357 9.69 1.59 -1.56
C GLU A 357 10.67 2.75 -1.27
N ILE A 358 11.76 2.48 -0.53
CA ILE A 358 12.80 3.46 -0.25
C ILE A 358 13.74 3.61 -1.45
N PHE A 359 14.03 2.50 -2.13
CA PHE A 359 14.99 2.44 -3.24
C PHE A 359 14.35 2.76 -4.60
N ASN A 360 13.05 2.54 -4.76
CA ASN A 360 12.31 2.82 -6.00
C ASN A 360 11.95 4.31 -6.13
N GLN A 361 12.97 5.17 -6.05
CA GLN A 361 12.83 6.60 -6.30
C GLN A 361 13.10 6.90 -7.77
N THR A 362 12.07 7.35 -8.48
CA THR A 362 12.19 7.79 -9.88
C THR A 362 12.61 9.25 -9.95
N PHE A 363 13.71 9.54 -10.66
CA PHE A 363 14.28 10.88 -10.72
C PHE A 363 13.86 11.72 -11.94
N ASN A 364 13.22 11.12 -12.92
CA ASN A 364 12.89 11.82 -14.15
C ASN A 364 11.54 11.35 -14.73
N PHE A 365 11.06 12.10 -15.74
CA PHE A 365 9.84 11.76 -16.48
C PHE A 365 9.91 10.45 -17.29
N ILE A 366 11.08 9.83 -17.37
CA ILE A 366 11.31 8.59 -18.13
C ILE A 366 11.11 7.35 -17.26
N GLY A 367 11.01 7.54 -15.92
CA GLY A 367 10.72 6.45 -14.98
C GLY A 367 11.96 5.61 -14.59
N ASP A 368 13.19 6.14 -14.81
CA ASP A 368 14.40 5.45 -14.37
C ASP A 368 14.53 5.48 -12.85
N ASN A 369 14.68 4.32 -12.25
CA ASN A 369 14.96 4.18 -10.82
C ASN A 369 16.42 4.51 -10.51
N MET A 370 16.67 5.16 -9.37
CA MET A 370 18.02 5.48 -8.90
C MET A 370 18.84 4.21 -8.63
N PHE A 371 18.18 3.16 -8.18
CA PHE A 371 18.80 1.88 -7.85
C PHE A 371 18.05 0.74 -8.53
N TYR A 372 18.80 -0.11 -9.24
CA TYR A 372 18.27 -1.33 -9.82
C TYR A 372 19.01 -2.53 -9.23
N SER A 373 18.40 -3.17 -8.23
CA SER A 373 18.97 -4.26 -7.43
C SER A 373 19.46 -5.45 -8.26
N ARG A 374 18.82 -5.71 -9.40
CA ARG A 374 19.20 -6.82 -10.32
C ARG A 374 20.61 -6.68 -10.90
N ARG A 375 21.21 -5.51 -10.81
CA ARG A 375 22.63 -5.30 -11.19
C ARG A 375 23.60 -5.76 -10.11
N VAL A 376 23.14 -5.95 -8.88
CA VAL A 376 23.98 -6.45 -7.79
C VAL A 376 24.36 -7.91 -8.08
N GLY A 377 25.66 -8.19 -8.11
CA GLY A 377 26.23 -9.47 -8.52
C GLY A 377 26.53 -9.60 -10.03
N GLY A 378 26.18 -8.59 -10.83
CA GLY A 378 26.54 -8.50 -12.24
C GLY A 378 27.99 -8.02 -12.45
N VAL A 379 28.49 -8.23 -13.66
CA VAL A 379 29.82 -7.70 -14.07
C VAL A 379 29.73 -6.17 -14.14
N PRO A 380 30.66 -5.43 -13.47
CA PRO A 380 30.67 -3.98 -13.54
C PRO A 380 30.81 -3.47 -14.99
N PHE A 381 30.01 -2.48 -15.37
CA PHE A 381 30.14 -1.81 -16.64
C PHE A 381 31.40 -0.94 -16.64
N ASN A 382 32.25 -1.01 -17.69
CA ASN A 382 33.53 -0.29 -17.81
C ASN A 382 34.65 -0.73 -16.84
N TYR A 383 34.73 -2.01 -16.56
CA TYR A 383 35.88 -2.54 -15.82
C TYR A 383 37.14 -2.51 -16.69
N TYR A 384 38.05 -1.55 -16.47
CA TYR A 384 39.36 -1.44 -17.14
C TYR A 384 40.44 -2.14 -16.31
N GLY A 385 40.32 -3.40 -16.09
CA GLY A 385 41.32 -4.21 -15.39
C GLY A 385 41.42 -5.59 -15.99
N ALA A 386 42.44 -6.35 -15.58
CA ALA A 386 42.54 -7.75 -15.89
C ALA A 386 41.39 -8.53 -15.20
N TYR A 387 40.17 -8.43 -15.75
CA TYR A 387 39.02 -9.17 -15.25
C TYR A 387 39.20 -10.64 -15.63
N ASP A 388 39.37 -11.46 -14.63
CA ASP A 388 39.34 -12.91 -14.79
C ASP A 388 37.91 -13.41 -14.58
N ALA A 389 37.27 -13.86 -15.67
CA ALA A 389 35.92 -14.40 -15.63
C ALA A 389 35.76 -15.62 -14.69
N THR A 390 36.88 -16.31 -14.39
CA THR A 390 36.89 -17.44 -13.44
C THR A 390 36.81 -17.02 -12.00
N LYS A 391 37.11 -15.74 -11.68
CA LYS A 391 37.06 -15.14 -10.33
C LYS A 391 35.80 -14.33 -10.06
N ARG A 392 34.75 -14.49 -10.86
CA ARG A 392 33.50 -13.74 -10.74
C ARG A 392 32.89 -13.75 -9.32
N HIS A 393 33.15 -14.82 -8.54
CA HIS A 393 32.64 -14.96 -7.17
C HIS A 393 33.50 -14.24 -6.12
N GLU A 394 34.77 -13.98 -6.39
CA GLU A 394 35.66 -13.33 -5.44
C GLU A 394 35.46 -11.80 -5.41
N VAL A 395 35.02 -11.19 -6.52
CA VAL A 395 34.79 -9.74 -6.62
C VAL A 395 33.53 -9.28 -5.87
N VAL A 396 32.54 -10.15 -5.69
CA VAL A 396 31.29 -9.83 -4.97
C VAL A 396 31.46 -9.87 -3.46
N ILE A 397 32.49 -10.57 -2.97
CA ILE A 397 32.76 -10.74 -1.52
C ILE A 397 33.68 -9.63 -0.97
N GLU A 398 34.46 -8.97 -1.83
CA GLU A 398 35.43 -7.95 -1.42
C GLU A 398 34.93 -6.51 -1.41
N ASN A 399 33.67 -6.26 -1.77
CA ASN A 399 32.98 -4.98 -1.71
C ASN A 399 31.73 -5.07 -0.83
#